data_508179d9c0e2ee5c5edff59b96492d03
#
_entry.id   508179d9c0e2ee5c5edff59b96492d03
#
_cell.length_a   1.000
_cell.length_b   1.000
_cell.length_c   1.000
_cell.angle_alpha   90.00
_cell.angle_beta   90.00
_cell.angle_gamma   90.00
#
_symmetry.space_group_name_H-M   'P 1'
#
loop_
_entity.id
_entity.type
_entity.pdbx_description
1 polymer ?
#
loop_
_entity_poly.entity_id
_entity_poly.type
_entity_poly.pdbx_seq_one_letter_code
_entity_poly.pdbx_strand_id
1 'polypeptide(L)'
;MHLVESYATNCGVKIHEPYIYEKFFPLDFDKYITFCNSNVPSQDYDYWGDVIVILKDELDKQGIKILQMGNSDSKKPNHVFSACGTTNKNQDAYLIKNSLLHFGVDGYLSQLAGYYDKKLVCIYSNNYKNDVKPYWGDSGNQILIESDRGGRKPSFAAQENPKTINFIKPEQIAESISKLLNLKY
;
A
#
# COMPACT_ATOMS: atom_id res chain seq x y z
N MET A 1 -19.17 6.14 7.35
CA MET A 1 -19.44 6.55 5.93
C MET A 1 -18.08 6.61 5.24
N HIS A 2 -17.96 6.04 4.07
CA HIS A 2 -16.70 6.09 3.33
C HIS A 2 -16.34 7.52 2.89
N LEU A 3 -15.05 7.86 2.89
CA LEU A 3 -14.57 9.22 2.60
C LEU A 3 -15.02 9.72 1.21
N VAL A 4 -15.01 8.85 0.20
CA VAL A 4 -15.48 9.16 -1.17
C VAL A 4 -16.96 9.53 -1.16
N GLU A 5 -17.79 8.80 -0.40
CA GLU A 5 -19.23 9.08 -0.25
C GLU A 5 -19.47 10.42 0.45
N SER A 6 -18.69 10.69 1.50
CA SER A 6 -18.75 11.96 2.22
C SER A 6 -18.45 13.14 1.32
N TYR A 7 -17.38 13.05 0.51
CA TYR A 7 -17.06 14.11 -0.43
C TYR A 7 -18.13 14.27 -1.53
N ALA A 8 -18.59 13.17 -2.10
CA ALA A 8 -19.62 13.20 -3.13
C ALA A 8 -20.91 13.86 -2.61
N THR A 9 -21.35 13.50 -1.41
CA THR A 9 -22.53 14.08 -0.76
C THR A 9 -22.36 15.58 -0.52
N ASN A 10 -21.21 15.99 0.02
CA ASN A 10 -20.94 17.41 0.30
C ASN A 10 -20.82 18.26 -0.97
N CYS A 11 -20.36 17.69 -2.06
CA CYS A 11 -20.23 18.37 -3.35
C CYS A 11 -21.48 18.26 -4.23
N GLY A 12 -22.49 17.48 -3.82
CA GLY A 12 -23.69 17.24 -4.62
C GLY A 12 -23.44 16.50 -5.94
N VAL A 13 -22.40 15.64 -5.99
CA VAL A 13 -22.03 14.89 -7.19
C VAL A 13 -22.28 13.40 -7.02
N LYS A 14 -22.52 12.72 -8.16
CA LYS A 14 -22.62 11.25 -8.16
C LYS A 14 -21.23 10.63 -8.25
N ILE A 15 -21.05 9.52 -7.56
CA ILE A 15 -19.83 8.71 -7.67
C ILE A 15 -19.94 7.86 -8.93
N HIS A 16 -18.94 7.94 -9.79
CA HIS A 16 -18.76 7.11 -10.97
C HIS A 16 -17.43 6.40 -10.91
N GLU A 17 -17.28 5.32 -11.65
CA GLU A 17 -15.99 4.68 -11.83
C GLU A 17 -15.01 5.67 -12.48
N PRO A 18 -13.82 5.90 -11.89
CA PRO A 18 -12.87 6.84 -12.44
C PRO A 18 -12.24 6.29 -13.72
N TYR A 19 -11.97 7.16 -14.68
CA TYR A 19 -11.10 6.84 -15.79
C TYR A 19 -9.64 7.12 -15.41
N ILE A 20 -8.78 6.10 -15.52
CA ILE A 20 -7.36 6.22 -15.21
C ILE A 20 -6.55 6.05 -16.49
N TYR A 21 -5.80 7.09 -16.86
CA TYR A 21 -4.88 7.03 -17.98
C TYR A 21 -3.55 6.43 -17.54
N GLU A 22 -3.08 5.42 -18.24
CA GLU A 22 -1.84 4.71 -17.96
C GLU A 22 -0.74 5.17 -18.93
N LYS A 23 0.45 5.43 -18.42
CA LYS A 23 1.63 5.76 -19.19
C LYS A 23 2.73 4.76 -18.89
N PHE A 24 3.28 4.15 -19.94
CA PHE A 24 4.39 3.20 -19.84
C PHE A 24 5.55 3.76 -19.01
N PHE A 25 6.14 2.92 -18.18
CA PHE A 25 7.38 3.17 -17.45
C PHE A 25 8.30 1.94 -17.62
N PRO A 26 9.55 2.11 -18.13
CA PRO A 26 10.46 0.99 -18.36
C PRO A 26 11.01 0.46 -17.03
N LEU A 27 11.09 -0.87 -16.91
CA LEU A 27 11.77 -1.58 -15.84
C LEU A 27 12.70 -2.63 -16.45
N ASP A 28 13.81 -2.91 -15.77
CA ASP A 28 14.78 -3.95 -16.18
C ASP A 28 14.38 -5.36 -15.70
N PHE A 29 13.15 -5.51 -15.21
CA PHE A 29 12.60 -6.78 -14.71
C PHE A 29 11.07 -6.85 -14.94
N ASP A 30 10.57 -8.08 -15.17
CA ASP A 30 9.17 -8.32 -15.52
C ASP A 30 8.29 -8.69 -14.33
N LYS A 31 8.86 -9.38 -13.33
CA LYS A 31 8.11 -9.84 -12.16
C LYS A 31 8.41 -8.97 -10.95
N TYR A 32 7.38 -8.28 -10.45
CA TYR A 32 7.55 -7.42 -9.28
C TYR A 32 6.28 -7.26 -8.47
N ILE A 33 6.50 -6.92 -7.23
CA ILE A 33 5.49 -6.36 -6.32
C ILE A 33 5.84 -4.91 -6.04
N THR A 34 4.83 -4.08 -5.84
CA THR A 34 5.02 -2.67 -5.55
C THR A 34 4.87 -2.40 -4.05
N PHE A 35 5.66 -1.45 -3.56
CA PHE A 35 5.71 -1.09 -2.16
C PHE A 35 5.64 0.43 -2.00
N CYS A 36 4.91 0.91 -0.98
CA CYS A 36 4.99 2.31 -0.57
C CYS A 36 4.99 2.46 0.95
N ASN A 37 5.75 3.44 1.43
CA ASN A 37 5.63 3.97 2.78
C ASN A 37 5.02 5.37 2.73
N SER A 38 4.68 5.94 3.88
CA SER A 38 4.19 7.31 4.00
C SER A 38 5.29 8.23 4.51
N ASN A 39 5.24 9.50 4.10
CA ASN A 39 6.03 10.58 4.70
C ASN A 39 5.25 11.29 5.82
N VAL A 40 4.00 10.90 6.06
CA VAL A 40 3.23 11.37 7.23
C VAL A 40 3.70 10.59 8.46
N PRO A 41 4.25 11.25 9.50
CA PRO A 41 4.89 10.56 10.63
C PRO A 41 4.03 9.50 11.32
N SER A 42 2.72 9.73 11.47
CA SER A 42 1.79 8.76 12.07
C SER A 42 1.52 7.53 11.20
N GLN A 43 1.81 7.60 9.91
CA GLN A 43 1.66 6.51 8.93
C GLN A 43 3.01 5.94 8.47
N ASP A 44 4.14 6.55 8.84
CA ASP A 44 5.49 6.07 8.53
C ASP A 44 5.82 4.85 9.40
N TYR A 45 5.65 3.65 8.85
CA TYR A 45 5.93 2.41 9.56
C TYR A 45 7.43 2.14 9.60
N ASP A 46 7.98 1.96 10.80
CA ASP A 46 9.43 1.91 11.00
C ASP A 46 10.05 0.54 10.64
N TYR A 47 9.26 -0.52 10.58
CA TYR A 47 9.75 -1.90 10.43
C TYR A 47 9.58 -2.48 9.00
N TRP A 48 9.47 -1.63 7.96
CA TRP A 48 9.44 -2.12 6.57
C TRP A 48 10.68 -2.91 6.19
N GLY A 49 11.83 -2.55 6.73
CA GLY A 49 13.07 -3.31 6.54
C GLY A 49 12.95 -4.76 6.97
N ASP A 50 12.33 -5.01 8.13
CA ASP A 50 12.13 -6.35 8.67
C ASP A 50 11.13 -7.16 7.82
N VAL A 51 10.03 -6.54 7.37
CA VAL A 51 9.08 -7.18 6.44
C VAL A 51 9.79 -7.64 5.16
N ILE A 52 10.64 -6.79 4.58
CA ILE A 52 11.36 -7.07 3.34
C ILE A 52 12.38 -8.20 3.56
N VAL A 53 13.11 -8.20 4.68
CA VAL A 53 14.08 -9.24 5.03
C VAL A 53 13.37 -10.60 5.17
N ILE A 54 12.21 -10.66 5.82
CA ILE A 54 11.42 -11.89 5.97
C ILE A 54 11.01 -12.45 4.59
N LEU A 55 10.62 -11.61 3.65
CA LEU A 55 10.12 -12.02 2.33
C LEU A 55 11.23 -12.33 1.33
N LYS A 56 12.43 -11.80 1.53
CA LYS A 56 13.49 -11.70 0.52
C LYS A 56 13.82 -13.03 -0.13
N ASP A 57 14.13 -14.04 0.68
CA ASP A 57 14.63 -15.32 0.16
C ASP A 57 13.59 -16.03 -0.73
N GLU A 58 12.33 -15.94 -0.38
CA GLU A 58 11.27 -16.58 -1.14
C GLU A 58 10.91 -15.79 -2.42
N LEU A 59 10.95 -14.46 -2.35
CA LEU A 59 10.79 -13.62 -3.53
C LEU A 59 11.94 -13.82 -4.53
N ASP A 60 13.18 -13.89 -4.04
CA ASP A 60 14.35 -14.12 -4.88
C ASP A 60 14.32 -15.48 -5.57
N LYS A 61 13.88 -16.56 -4.90
CA LYS A 61 13.67 -17.89 -5.51
C LYS A 61 12.68 -17.85 -6.67
N GLN A 62 11.66 -16.99 -6.59
CA GLN A 62 10.64 -16.85 -7.63
C GLN A 62 11.00 -15.77 -8.68
N GLY A 63 12.13 -15.09 -8.53
CA GLY A 63 12.56 -14.00 -9.40
C GLY A 63 11.69 -12.75 -9.28
N ILE A 64 11.01 -12.55 -8.15
CA ILE A 64 10.13 -11.40 -7.91
C ILE A 64 10.94 -10.28 -7.26
N LYS A 65 10.88 -9.08 -7.84
CA LYS A 65 11.54 -7.87 -7.30
C LYS A 65 10.56 -7.01 -6.52
N ILE A 66 11.07 -6.23 -5.56
CA ILE A 66 10.29 -5.24 -4.81
C ILE A 66 10.60 -3.86 -5.41
N LEU A 67 9.59 -3.19 -5.94
CA LEU A 67 9.67 -1.84 -6.49
C LEU A 67 9.05 -0.85 -5.52
N GLN A 68 9.87 0.00 -4.91
CA GLN A 68 9.39 1.08 -4.07
C GLN A 68 8.88 2.25 -4.93
N MET A 69 7.70 2.72 -4.60
CA MET A 69 7.04 3.89 -5.19
C MET A 69 6.79 4.94 -4.11
N GLY A 70 6.71 6.20 -4.51
CA GLY A 70 6.46 7.31 -3.57
C GLY A 70 7.21 8.57 -3.92
N ASN A 71 7.34 9.48 -2.96
CA ASN A 71 8.02 10.75 -3.14
C ASN A 71 9.55 10.57 -3.12
N SER A 72 10.26 11.58 -3.66
CA SER A 72 11.73 11.57 -3.75
C SER A 72 12.45 11.51 -2.41
N ASP A 73 11.81 11.95 -1.34
CA ASP A 73 12.30 11.95 0.05
C ASP A 73 11.92 10.70 0.86
N SER A 74 11.24 9.74 0.23
CA SER A 74 10.86 8.48 0.88
C SER A 74 12.09 7.67 1.25
N LYS A 75 12.17 7.23 2.51
CA LYS A 75 13.27 6.37 2.99
C LYS A 75 13.27 5.06 2.21
N LYS A 76 14.43 4.69 1.69
CA LYS A 76 14.63 3.45 0.93
C LYS A 76 15.12 2.34 1.85
N PRO A 77 14.33 1.29 2.09
CA PRO A 77 14.83 0.07 2.74
C PRO A 77 15.88 -0.65 1.85
N ASN A 78 16.66 -1.53 2.47
CA ASN A 78 17.55 -2.41 1.71
C ASN A 78 16.73 -3.40 0.86
N HIS A 79 17.35 -3.95 -0.19
CA HIS A 79 16.77 -4.99 -1.07
C HIS A 79 15.54 -4.56 -1.88
N VAL A 80 15.34 -3.25 -2.12
CA VAL A 80 14.28 -2.74 -2.99
C VAL A 80 14.87 -1.93 -4.15
N PHE A 81 14.20 -1.99 -5.29
CA PHE A 81 14.41 -1.05 -6.39
C PHE A 81 13.56 0.19 -6.14
N SER A 82 14.07 1.38 -6.39
CA SER A 82 13.32 2.61 -6.10
C SER A 82 12.95 3.34 -7.38
N ALA A 83 11.66 3.61 -7.54
CA ALA A 83 11.10 4.54 -8.49
C ALA A 83 10.58 5.83 -7.81
N CYS A 84 10.95 6.07 -6.55
CA CYS A 84 10.52 7.23 -5.80
C CYS A 84 10.96 8.54 -6.47
N GLY A 85 10.00 9.44 -6.68
CA GLY A 85 10.24 10.74 -7.33
C GLY A 85 10.56 10.70 -8.82
N THR A 86 10.56 9.51 -9.45
CA THR A 86 10.87 9.36 -10.89
C THR A 86 9.63 9.12 -11.75
N THR A 87 8.50 8.83 -11.14
CA THR A 87 7.23 8.54 -11.80
C THR A 87 6.23 9.69 -11.64
N ASN A 88 5.32 9.80 -12.58
CA ASN A 88 4.10 10.59 -12.43
C ASN A 88 2.89 9.65 -12.18
N LYS A 89 1.73 10.22 -11.83
CA LYS A 89 0.52 9.44 -11.48
C LYS A 89 0.08 8.44 -12.56
N ASN A 90 0.27 8.77 -13.84
CA ASN A 90 -0.09 7.88 -14.94
C ASN A 90 0.89 6.71 -15.08
N GLN A 91 2.16 6.95 -14.75
CA GLN A 91 3.19 5.90 -14.69
C GLN A 91 3.00 5.03 -13.45
N ASP A 92 2.61 5.62 -12.31
CA ASP A 92 2.24 4.86 -11.13
C ASP A 92 1.07 3.91 -11.40
N ALA A 93 0.06 4.38 -12.15
CA ALA A 93 -1.07 3.56 -12.57
C ALA A 93 -0.61 2.36 -13.42
N TYR A 94 0.29 2.59 -14.38
CA TYR A 94 0.89 1.52 -15.18
C TYR A 94 1.65 0.51 -14.31
N LEU A 95 2.49 0.97 -13.39
CA LEU A 95 3.28 0.11 -12.51
C LEU A 95 2.40 -0.71 -11.56
N ILE A 96 1.39 -0.12 -10.96
CA ILE A 96 0.44 -0.83 -10.09
C ILE A 96 -0.32 -1.89 -10.90
N LYS A 97 -0.87 -1.53 -12.06
CA LYS A 97 -1.64 -2.44 -12.91
C LYS A 97 -0.83 -3.69 -13.32
N ASN A 98 0.44 -3.53 -13.61
CA ASN A 98 1.31 -4.62 -14.06
C ASN A 98 2.04 -5.35 -12.92
N SER A 99 1.91 -4.90 -11.67
CA SER A 99 2.49 -5.59 -10.52
C SER A 99 1.72 -6.87 -10.16
N LEU A 100 2.37 -7.79 -9.48
CA LEU A 100 1.73 -9.01 -8.94
C LEU A 100 0.91 -8.70 -7.68
N LEU A 101 1.36 -7.71 -6.88
CA LEU A 101 0.76 -7.31 -5.62
C LEU A 101 1.24 -5.89 -5.28
N HIS A 102 0.40 -5.12 -4.59
CA HIS A 102 0.81 -3.89 -3.90
C HIS A 102 0.78 -4.09 -2.39
N PHE A 103 1.78 -3.57 -1.68
CA PHE A 103 1.75 -3.50 -0.22
C PHE A 103 2.27 -2.16 0.29
N GLY A 104 1.76 -1.74 1.43
CA GLY A 104 2.17 -0.47 2.02
C GLY A 104 1.15 0.10 3.00
N VAL A 105 1.21 1.42 3.16
CA VAL A 105 0.28 2.17 4.00
C VAL A 105 -0.91 2.69 3.21
N ASP A 106 -1.95 3.14 3.92
CA ASP A 106 -3.07 3.86 3.32
C ASP A 106 -2.59 5.07 2.51
N GLY A 107 -3.09 5.16 1.28
CA GLY A 107 -2.76 6.23 0.38
C GLY A 107 -3.25 6.00 -1.05
N TYR A 108 -2.89 6.91 -1.94
CA TYR A 108 -3.38 6.89 -3.31
C TYR A 108 -2.95 5.63 -4.10
N LEU A 109 -1.76 5.06 -3.82
CA LEU A 109 -1.29 3.84 -4.47
C LEU A 109 -2.10 2.60 -4.07
N SER A 110 -2.55 2.53 -2.81
CA SER A 110 -3.47 1.49 -2.36
C SER A 110 -4.86 1.62 -3.00
N GLN A 111 -5.34 2.87 -3.24
CA GLN A 111 -6.57 3.12 -3.99
C GLN A 111 -6.44 2.66 -5.45
N LEU A 112 -5.30 2.93 -6.11
CA LEU A 112 -5.01 2.41 -7.44
C LEU A 112 -4.99 0.88 -7.48
N ALA A 113 -4.36 0.25 -6.50
CA ALA A 113 -4.31 -1.21 -6.40
C ALA A 113 -5.72 -1.81 -6.27
N GLY A 114 -6.57 -1.20 -5.45
CA GLY A 114 -7.98 -1.57 -5.35
C GLY A 114 -8.72 -1.40 -6.68
N TYR A 115 -8.59 -0.23 -7.31
CA TYR A 115 -9.23 0.06 -8.59
C TYR A 115 -8.89 -0.97 -9.68
N TYR A 116 -7.62 -1.40 -9.75
CA TYR A 116 -7.18 -2.43 -10.71
C TYR A 116 -7.41 -3.88 -10.22
N ASP A 117 -8.11 -4.05 -9.12
CA ASP A 117 -8.39 -5.35 -8.51
C ASP A 117 -7.13 -6.20 -8.26
N LYS A 118 -6.05 -5.52 -7.88
CA LYS A 118 -4.76 -6.15 -7.57
C LYS A 118 -4.77 -6.76 -6.17
N LYS A 119 -3.97 -7.80 -5.98
CA LYS A 119 -3.65 -8.29 -4.65
C LYS A 119 -3.07 -7.15 -3.83
N LEU A 120 -3.62 -6.90 -2.66
CA LEU A 120 -3.29 -5.74 -1.83
C LEU A 120 -3.09 -6.14 -0.37
N VAL A 121 -1.97 -5.74 0.22
CA VAL A 121 -1.78 -5.73 1.67
C VAL A 121 -1.58 -4.29 2.11
N CYS A 122 -2.54 -3.74 2.85
CA CYS A 122 -2.50 -2.35 3.29
C CYS A 122 -2.66 -2.24 4.79
N ILE A 123 -1.83 -1.40 5.44
CA ILE A 123 -1.87 -1.17 6.88
C ILE A 123 -2.45 0.19 7.22
N TYR A 124 -3.22 0.24 8.31
CA TYR A 124 -3.98 1.42 8.77
C TYR A 124 -3.73 1.69 10.25
N SER A 125 -3.61 2.95 10.61
CA SER A 125 -3.45 3.35 12.03
C SER A 125 -4.23 4.60 12.40
N ASN A 126 -3.95 5.73 11.76
CA ASN A 126 -4.47 7.04 12.15
C ASN A 126 -5.87 7.36 11.60
N ASN A 127 -6.46 6.46 10.83
CA ASN A 127 -7.83 6.50 10.31
C ASN A 127 -8.57 5.20 10.60
N TYR A 128 -9.90 5.20 10.53
CA TYR A 128 -10.66 3.97 10.48
C TYR A 128 -10.52 3.34 9.10
N LYS A 129 -10.07 2.10 9.05
CA LYS A 129 -9.92 1.33 7.82
C LYS A 129 -11.15 1.38 6.91
N ASN A 130 -12.34 1.21 7.49
CA ASN A 130 -13.59 1.17 6.71
C ASN A 130 -13.96 2.51 6.05
N ASP A 131 -13.42 3.62 6.56
CA ASP A 131 -13.71 4.94 6.02
C ASP A 131 -12.77 5.33 4.86
N VAL A 132 -11.59 4.69 4.76
CA VAL A 132 -10.53 5.07 3.82
C VAL A 132 -9.97 3.92 2.97
N LYS A 133 -10.41 2.67 3.17
CA LYS A 133 -9.99 1.53 2.34
C LYS A 133 -10.26 1.78 0.86
N PRO A 134 -9.69 1.02 -0.08
CA PRO A 134 -10.05 1.16 -1.49
C PRO A 134 -11.56 1.11 -1.71
N TYR A 135 -12.08 2.10 -2.45
CA TYR A 135 -13.51 2.21 -2.73
C TYR A 135 -13.95 1.26 -3.83
N TRP A 136 -13.09 1.04 -4.82
CA TRP A 136 -13.30 0.11 -5.93
C TRP A 136 -12.48 -1.17 -5.74
N GLY A 137 -12.87 -2.21 -6.47
CA GLY A 137 -12.18 -3.50 -6.50
C GLY A 137 -12.79 -4.56 -5.57
N ASP A 138 -12.39 -5.80 -5.77
CA ASP A 138 -12.87 -6.94 -4.99
C ASP A 138 -12.11 -7.07 -3.67
N SER A 139 -12.86 -7.09 -2.57
CA SER A 139 -12.31 -7.29 -1.24
C SER A 139 -11.65 -8.68 -1.04
N GLY A 140 -11.95 -9.66 -1.89
CA GLY A 140 -11.34 -11.01 -1.87
C GLY A 140 -9.82 -10.98 -2.15
N ASN A 141 -9.34 -9.98 -2.88
CA ASN A 141 -7.93 -9.79 -3.20
C ASN A 141 -7.18 -8.89 -2.19
N GLN A 142 -7.84 -8.46 -1.11
CA GLN A 142 -7.30 -7.46 -0.19
C GLN A 142 -7.16 -8.02 1.23
N ILE A 143 -5.99 -7.84 1.85
CA ILE A 143 -5.76 -8.04 3.27
C ILE A 143 -5.46 -6.67 3.88
N LEU A 144 -6.42 -6.15 4.64
CA LEU A 144 -6.38 -4.81 5.22
C LEU A 144 -6.17 -4.93 6.74
N ILE A 145 -4.97 -4.58 7.20
CA ILE A 145 -4.54 -4.73 8.59
C ILE A 145 -4.71 -3.40 9.31
N GLU A 146 -5.52 -3.39 10.35
CA GLU A 146 -5.69 -2.22 11.20
C GLU A 146 -4.90 -2.40 12.49
N SER A 147 -4.17 -1.35 12.91
CA SER A 147 -3.42 -1.36 14.15
C SER A 147 -4.35 -1.54 15.36
N ASP A 148 -3.94 -2.38 16.30
CA ASP A 148 -4.64 -2.49 17.59
C ASP A 148 -4.33 -1.25 18.44
N ARG A 149 -5.33 -0.40 18.60
CA ARG A 149 -5.26 0.82 19.39
C ARG A 149 -5.78 0.64 20.82
N GLY A 150 -6.03 -0.60 21.25
CA GLY A 150 -6.59 -0.88 22.59
C GLY A 150 -7.94 -0.21 22.80
N GLY A 151 -8.83 -0.23 21.82
CA GLY A 151 -10.18 0.37 21.87
C GLY A 151 -10.22 1.90 21.71
N ARG A 152 -9.07 2.57 21.56
CA ARG A 152 -9.03 4.02 21.32
C ARG A 152 -9.41 4.35 19.88
N LYS A 153 -9.97 5.56 19.68
CA LYS A 153 -10.21 6.10 18.34
C LYS A 153 -8.89 6.40 17.63
N PRO A 154 -8.85 6.36 16.28
CA PRO A 154 -7.71 6.89 15.52
C PRO A 154 -7.43 8.34 15.90
N SER A 155 -6.18 8.74 15.81
CA SER A 155 -5.76 10.11 16.13
C SER A 155 -6.21 11.13 15.10
N PHE A 156 -6.37 10.72 13.84
CA PHE A 156 -6.58 11.58 12.66
C PHE A 156 -5.49 12.65 12.51
N ALA A 157 -4.36 12.48 13.17
CA ALA A 157 -3.30 13.45 13.23
C ALA A 157 -2.09 13.04 12.39
N ALA A 158 -1.35 14.04 11.88
CA ALA A 158 -0.11 13.80 11.17
C ALA A 158 1.01 13.27 12.09
N GLN A 159 0.93 13.54 13.39
CA GLN A 159 1.88 13.03 14.39
C GLN A 159 1.14 12.26 15.47
N GLU A 160 1.76 11.17 15.93
CA GLU A 160 1.20 10.28 16.94
C GLU A 160 2.30 9.78 17.86
N ASN A 161 2.03 9.78 19.16
CA ASN A 161 2.95 9.25 20.17
C ASN A 161 2.16 8.44 21.24
N PRO A 162 2.42 7.11 21.37
CA PRO A 162 3.29 6.31 20.51
C PRO A 162 2.68 6.17 19.10
N LYS A 163 3.51 5.91 18.09
CA LYS A 163 3.08 5.61 16.71
C LYS A 163 2.34 4.28 16.72
N THR A 164 1.01 4.32 16.65
CA THR A 164 0.20 3.09 16.74
C THR A 164 0.38 2.17 15.53
N ILE A 165 0.80 2.68 14.38
CA ILE A 165 1.12 1.86 13.22
C ILE A 165 2.22 0.83 13.52
N ASN A 166 3.16 1.15 14.42
CA ASN A 166 4.26 0.28 14.82
C ASN A 166 3.81 -0.89 15.74
N PHE A 167 2.56 -0.94 16.15
CA PHE A 167 2.00 -2.10 16.86
C PHE A 167 1.67 -3.27 15.93
N ILE A 168 1.61 -3.02 14.60
CA ILE A 168 1.49 -4.08 13.61
C ILE A 168 2.83 -4.80 13.49
N LYS A 169 2.82 -6.13 13.66
CA LYS A 169 4.05 -6.93 13.58
C LYS A 169 4.51 -7.14 12.13
N PRO A 170 5.83 -7.05 11.86
CA PRO A 170 6.37 -7.33 10.52
C PRO A 170 5.97 -8.70 9.97
N GLU A 171 5.96 -9.72 10.83
CA GLU A 171 5.58 -11.09 10.48
C GLU A 171 4.15 -11.16 9.95
N GLN A 172 3.21 -10.45 10.58
CA GLN A 172 1.81 -10.41 10.16
C GLN A 172 1.66 -9.85 8.74
N ILE A 173 2.45 -8.82 8.40
CA ILE A 173 2.45 -8.21 7.06
C ILE A 173 3.06 -9.19 6.07
N ALA A 174 4.22 -9.78 6.40
CA ALA A 174 4.92 -10.73 5.55
C ALA A 174 4.08 -11.99 5.28
N GLU A 175 3.42 -12.55 6.29
CA GLU A 175 2.47 -13.68 6.15
C GLU A 175 1.30 -13.32 5.21
N SER A 176 0.76 -12.10 5.33
CA SER A 176 -0.33 -11.62 4.48
C SER A 176 0.09 -11.53 3.02
N ILE A 177 1.30 -11.02 2.75
CA ILE A 177 1.89 -10.95 1.41
C ILE A 177 2.11 -12.35 0.85
N SER A 178 2.73 -13.24 1.65
CA SER A 178 3.02 -14.62 1.27
C SER A 178 1.74 -15.40 0.95
N LYS A 179 0.69 -15.22 1.77
CA LYS A 179 -0.62 -15.83 1.53
C LYS A 179 -1.20 -15.43 0.18
N LEU A 180 -1.20 -14.13 -0.14
CA LEU A 180 -1.74 -13.64 -1.41
C LEU A 180 -0.91 -14.06 -2.60
N LEU A 181 0.41 -14.15 -2.48
CA LEU A 181 1.32 -14.59 -3.54
C LEU A 181 1.46 -16.11 -3.65
N ASN A 182 0.89 -16.89 -2.72
CA ASN A 182 1.10 -18.33 -2.58
C ASN A 182 2.58 -18.70 -2.41
N LEU A 183 3.34 -17.88 -1.67
CA LEU A 183 4.72 -18.19 -1.31
C LEU A 183 4.73 -19.30 -0.24
N LYS A 184 5.75 -20.16 -0.29
CA LYS A 184 5.99 -21.13 0.78
C LYS A 184 6.75 -20.43 1.89
N TYR A 185 6.19 -20.44 3.09
CA TYR A 185 6.82 -19.92 4.31
C TYR A 185 7.65 -21.01 4.94
#